data_fcfabd313c4427eef4fcf93d2b64881c
#
_entry.id   fcfabd313c4427eef4fcf93d2b64881c
#
_cell.length_a   1.000
_cell.length_b   1.000
_cell.length_c   1.000
_cell.angle_alpha   90.00
_cell.angle_beta   90.00
_cell.angle_gamma   90.00
#
_symmetry.space_group_name_H-M   'P 1'
#
loop_
_entity.id
_entity.type
_entity.pdbx_description
1 polymer ?
#
loop_
_entity_poly.entity_id
_entity_poly.type
_entity_poly.pdbx_seq_one_letter_code
_entity_poly.pdbx_strand_id
1 'polypeptide(L)'
;MVLMLFDSPGHVDQILKAHPEYGQVNTSGNHYKSGLDVTNPEAIAYIRSLYDEYMDLFEGCTDFHIGGDEYMEFDRAPFTTKYKSVLNSYAVKKYGQGYIWKDVIAGYINDLAEYVHNRGFTPRIWNDGVYYGENSYEGAQKIKMHDYIGIDFWSQMSWNSSIANLQTFINKGHDTIYNINASFFYYVLRNSKPTDGREQHSFDNLNADRKIYNEWSPGKFQGNPAVNDGSDFIKGASLAIWCDNPNLCSEDVITEDIADELRALASKSWNTSSNSITDFDSFQENYTKLGNVAGFEKGSTLPDVGEFLTAGDLGKIT
;
A
#
# COMPACT_ATOMS: atom_id res chain seq x y z
N MET A 1 -10.48 -12.71 -2.72
CA MET A 1 -9.06 -12.78 -3.15
C MET A 1 -8.22 -12.32 -1.98
N VAL A 2 -7.24 -13.10 -1.55
CA VAL A 2 -6.25 -12.68 -0.56
C VAL A 2 -5.07 -12.09 -1.32
N LEU A 3 -4.61 -10.91 -0.93
CA LEU A 3 -3.40 -10.29 -1.42
C LEU A 3 -2.37 -10.33 -0.30
N MET A 4 -1.24 -10.98 -0.54
CA MET A 4 -0.11 -10.93 0.38
C MET A 4 0.65 -9.61 0.18
N LEU A 5 0.89 -8.90 1.27
CA LEU A 5 1.74 -7.72 1.28
C LEU A 5 2.94 -7.98 2.19
N PHE A 6 4.13 -7.85 1.63
CA PHE A 6 5.39 -7.87 2.36
C PHE A 6 6.22 -6.64 1.97
N ASP A 7 6.24 -5.67 2.84
CA ASP A 7 6.76 -4.35 2.52
C ASP A 7 8.29 -4.28 2.52
N SER A 8 8.81 -3.57 1.51
CA SER A 8 10.20 -3.14 1.39
C SER A 8 10.34 -2.08 0.29
N PRO A 9 11.34 -1.21 0.31
CA PRO A 9 12.45 -1.10 1.25
C PRO A 9 12.13 -0.30 2.51
N GLY A 10 10.96 0.35 2.61
CA GLY A 10 10.42 0.96 3.81
C GLY A 10 9.83 -0.07 4.78
N HIS A 11 9.40 0.36 5.95
CA HIS A 11 8.65 -0.43 6.94
C HIS A 11 9.28 -1.76 7.38
N VAL A 12 10.59 -1.88 7.26
CA VAL A 12 11.38 -3.09 7.61
C VAL A 12 11.96 -3.05 9.02
N ASP A 13 11.40 -2.27 9.92
CA ASP A 13 11.91 -2.05 11.29
C ASP A 13 12.12 -3.35 12.05
N GLN A 14 11.24 -4.33 11.89
CA GLN A 14 11.36 -5.62 12.58
C GLN A 14 12.53 -6.44 12.03
N ILE A 15 12.75 -6.41 10.73
CA ILE A 15 13.90 -7.05 10.08
C ILE A 15 15.17 -6.39 10.59
N LEU A 16 15.23 -5.06 10.63
CA LEU A 16 16.42 -4.31 11.03
C LEU A 16 16.70 -4.34 12.55
N LYS A 17 15.75 -4.81 13.36
CA LYS A 17 16.04 -5.17 14.76
C LYS A 17 16.86 -6.46 14.86
N ALA A 18 16.58 -7.43 13.99
CA ALA A 18 17.31 -8.69 13.93
C ALA A 18 18.62 -8.56 13.11
N HIS A 19 18.60 -7.78 12.06
CA HIS A 19 19.68 -7.59 11.08
C HIS A 19 19.97 -6.09 10.86
N PRO A 20 20.54 -5.38 11.84
CA PRO A 20 20.80 -3.95 11.71
C PRO A 20 21.79 -3.61 10.59
N GLU A 21 22.63 -4.56 10.19
CA GLU A 21 23.58 -4.47 9.07
C GLU A 21 22.90 -4.35 7.69
N TYR A 22 21.62 -4.69 7.58
CA TYR A 22 20.85 -4.57 6.35
C TYR A 22 20.21 -3.18 6.16
N GLY A 23 20.33 -2.28 7.14
CA GLY A 23 19.83 -0.91 7.02
C GLY A 23 20.67 -0.08 6.05
N GLN A 24 20.01 0.82 5.29
CA GLN A 24 20.69 1.68 4.32
C GLN A 24 21.84 2.46 4.95
N VAL A 25 23.01 2.33 4.38
CA VAL A 25 24.23 3.03 4.85
C VAL A 25 24.21 4.49 4.43
N ASN A 26 24.56 5.38 5.35
CA ASN A 26 24.70 6.81 5.10
C ASN A 26 26.15 7.24 4.83
N THR A 27 26.36 8.54 4.59
CA THR A 27 27.69 9.12 4.33
C THR A 27 28.71 8.95 5.47
N SER A 28 28.26 8.62 6.68
CA SER A 28 29.10 8.38 7.85
C SER A 28 29.31 6.90 8.15
N GLY A 29 28.80 6.01 7.31
CA GLY A 29 28.87 4.56 7.51
C GLY A 29 27.87 3.99 8.53
N ASN A 30 26.89 4.77 8.96
CA ASN A 30 25.85 4.30 9.89
C ASN A 30 24.66 3.74 9.12
N HIS A 31 24.04 2.69 9.66
CA HIS A 31 22.87 2.05 9.10
C HIS A 31 21.57 2.77 9.51
N TYR A 32 20.65 2.91 8.57
CA TYR A 32 19.29 3.39 8.81
C TYR A 32 18.45 2.31 9.50
N LYS A 33 17.57 2.71 10.41
CA LYS A 33 16.85 1.76 11.27
C LYS A 33 15.46 1.36 10.74
N SER A 34 14.97 2.04 9.73
CA SER A 34 13.62 1.84 9.21
C SER A 34 13.58 1.59 7.70
N GLY A 35 14.72 1.58 7.03
CA GLY A 35 14.80 1.33 5.59
C GLY A 35 15.96 0.43 5.20
N LEU A 36 15.66 -0.55 4.36
CA LEU A 36 16.60 -1.53 3.85
C LEU A 36 17.70 -0.88 3.00
N ASP A 37 18.90 -1.41 3.02
CA ASP A 37 19.95 -1.04 2.07
C ASP A 37 19.68 -1.65 0.70
N VAL A 38 19.06 -0.87 -0.17
CA VAL A 38 18.73 -1.25 -1.55
C VAL A 38 19.97 -1.46 -2.44
N THR A 39 21.16 -1.24 -1.90
CA THR A 39 22.43 -1.44 -2.59
C THR A 39 23.21 -2.65 -2.07
N ASN A 40 22.73 -3.29 -0.98
CA ASN A 40 23.34 -4.45 -0.35
C ASN A 40 22.71 -5.75 -0.90
N PRO A 41 23.49 -6.58 -1.65
CA PRO A 41 22.98 -7.81 -2.23
C PRO A 41 22.57 -8.85 -1.17
N GLU A 42 23.16 -8.85 0.03
CA GLU A 42 22.79 -9.78 1.10
C GLU A 42 21.43 -9.40 1.69
N ALA A 43 21.17 -8.10 1.88
CA ALA A 43 19.87 -7.59 2.34
C ALA A 43 18.76 -7.93 1.31
N ILE A 44 19.04 -7.75 0.02
CA ILE A 44 18.11 -8.09 -1.06
C ILE A 44 17.84 -9.60 -1.10
N ALA A 45 18.89 -10.42 -0.95
CA ALA A 45 18.73 -11.88 -0.91
C ALA A 45 17.91 -12.34 0.29
N TYR A 46 18.05 -11.69 1.43
CA TYR A 46 17.25 -11.97 2.61
C TYR A 46 15.76 -11.66 2.39
N ILE A 47 15.43 -10.50 1.81
CA ILE A 47 14.03 -10.18 1.45
C ILE A 47 13.47 -11.23 0.48
N ARG A 48 14.22 -11.65 -0.53
CA ARG A 48 13.78 -12.69 -1.46
C ARG A 48 13.53 -14.01 -0.78
N SER A 49 14.33 -14.38 0.22
CA SER A 49 14.11 -15.64 0.97
C SER A 49 12.80 -15.60 1.77
N LEU A 50 12.46 -14.43 2.34
CA LEU A 50 11.17 -14.26 2.99
C LEU A 50 10.01 -14.30 1.99
N TYR A 51 10.18 -13.70 0.81
CA TYR A 51 9.19 -13.78 -0.27
C TYR A 51 8.92 -15.23 -0.67
N ASP A 52 9.96 -16.07 -0.77
CA ASP A 52 9.80 -17.49 -1.09
C ASP A 52 8.91 -18.21 -0.08
N GLU A 53 9.16 -18.02 1.20
CA GLU A 53 8.35 -18.62 2.28
C GLU A 53 6.87 -18.19 2.19
N TYR A 54 6.63 -16.91 1.95
CA TYR A 54 5.26 -16.41 1.85
C TYR A 54 4.56 -16.79 0.54
N MET A 55 5.27 -16.79 -0.58
CA MET A 55 4.69 -17.22 -1.86
C MET A 55 4.27 -18.69 -1.82
N ASP A 56 5.05 -19.54 -1.17
CA ASP A 56 4.72 -20.96 -1.00
C ASP A 56 3.51 -21.14 -0.03
N LEU A 57 3.43 -20.32 1.03
CA LEU A 57 2.32 -20.37 1.99
C LEU A 57 0.99 -19.92 1.37
N PHE A 58 1.04 -18.94 0.46
CA PHE A 58 -0.13 -18.37 -0.20
C PHE A 58 -0.32 -18.93 -1.63
N GLU A 59 -0.07 -20.20 -1.81
CA GLU A 59 -0.33 -20.90 -3.07
C GLU A 59 -1.79 -20.65 -3.50
N GLY A 60 -1.97 -20.25 -4.76
CA GLY A 60 -3.28 -19.91 -5.33
C GLY A 60 -3.65 -18.44 -5.27
N CYS A 61 -2.86 -17.58 -4.62
CA CYS A 61 -2.95 -16.13 -4.83
C CYS A 61 -2.36 -15.77 -6.20
N THR A 62 -2.95 -14.76 -6.84
CA THR A 62 -2.48 -14.28 -8.15
C THR A 62 -1.57 -13.08 -8.05
N ASP A 63 -1.64 -12.37 -6.95
CA ASP A 63 -0.96 -11.09 -6.74
C ASP A 63 -0.10 -11.15 -5.48
N PHE A 64 1.05 -10.47 -5.53
CA PHE A 64 1.95 -10.30 -4.40
C PHE A 64 2.40 -8.85 -4.31
N HIS A 65 2.10 -8.17 -3.20
CA HIS A 65 2.45 -6.77 -3.01
C HIS A 65 3.83 -6.67 -2.34
N ILE A 66 4.75 -5.96 -2.99
CA ILE A 66 6.15 -5.85 -2.57
C ILE A 66 6.46 -4.55 -1.82
N GLY A 67 5.44 -3.73 -1.51
CA GLY A 67 5.60 -2.47 -0.80
C GLY A 67 5.97 -1.31 -1.71
N GLY A 68 7.07 -0.66 -1.39
CA GLY A 68 7.63 0.44 -2.18
C GLY A 68 7.32 1.83 -1.66
N ASP A 69 6.51 1.96 -0.62
CA ASP A 69 6.12 3.23 0.00
C ASP A 69 7.12 3.69 1.07
N GLU A 70 7.02 4.96 1.37
CA GLU A 70 7.61 5.64 2.52
C GLU A 70 9.03 5.20 2.93
N TYR A 71 9.85 4.77 1.96
CA TYR A 71 11.23 4.34 2.22
C TYR A 71 12.01 5.37 3.01
N MET A 72 11.95 6.63 2.56
CA MET A 72 12.43 7.82 3.26
C MET A 72 11.65 9.03 2.74
N GLU A 73 11.58 10.07 3.54
CA GLU A 73 11.08 11.37 3.09
C GLU A 73 12.09 12.02 2.13
N PHE A 74 11.94 11.77 0.84
CA PHE A 74 12.94 12.11 -0.19
C PHE A 74 13.20 13.60 -0.38
N ASP A 75 12.30 14.47 0.07
CA ASP A 75 12.38 15.92 -0.05
C ASP A 75 13.08 16.62 1.12
N ARG A 76 13.39 15.88 2.19
CA ARG A 76 13.93 16.46 3.44
C ARG A 76 15.04 15.63 4.10
N ALA A 77 15.62 16.19 5.15
CA ALA A 77 16.56 15.46 5.99
C ALA A 77 15.81 14.32 6.75
N PRO A 78 16.47 13.17 7.00
CA PRO A 78 17.89 12.91 6.76
C PRO A 78 18.25 12.48 5.33
N PHE A 79 17.27 12.21 4.45
CA PHE A 79 17.56 11.72 3.10
C PHE A 79 18.47 12.66 2.33
N THR A 80 18.07 13.93 2.17
CA THR A 80 18.79 14.93 1.36
C THR A 80 20.20 15.20 1.85
N THR A 81 20.46 15.01 3.15
CA THR A 81 21.75 15.34 3.78
C THR A 81 22.68 14.15 4.02
N LYS A 82 22.14 12.91 4.12
CA LYS A 82 22.92 11.75 4.54
C LYS A 82 22.88 10.56 3.59
N TYR A 83 21.82 10.38 2.81
CA TYR A 83 21.61 9.17 1.99
C TYR A 83 21.66 9.44 0.50
N LYS A 84 21.12 10.56 0.05
CA LYS A 84 21.01 10.92 -1.36
C LYS A 84 22.33 10.84 -2.14
N SER A 85 23.41 11.38 -1.58
CA SER A 85 24.74 11.33 -2.23
C SER A 85 25.31 9.93 -2.33
N VAL A 86 25.04 9.07 -1.35
CA VAL A 86 25.43 7.65 -1.37
C VAL A 86 24.73 6.94 -2.52
N LEU A 87 23.40 7.08 -2.57
CA LEU A 87 22.60 6.48 -3.63
C LEU A 87 22.93 7.02 -5.02
N ASN A 88 23.20 8.33 -5.14
CA ASN A 88 23.66 8.91 -6.42
C ASN A 88 25.01 8.32 -6.85
N SER A 89 25.96 8.14 -5.92
CA SER A 89 27.25 7.53 -6.24
C SER A 89 27.07 6.07 -6.67
N TYR A 90 26.18 5.34 -6.02
CA TYR A 90 25.85 3.99 -6.42
C TYR A 90 25.16 3.95 -7.82
N ALA A 91 24.22 4.86 -8.09
CA ALA A 91 23.55 4.96 -9.38
C ALA A 91 24.55 5.14 -10.52
N VAL A 92 25.50 6.07 -10.36
CA VAL A 92 26.57 6.30 -11.36
C VAL A 92 27.44 5.05 -11.53
N LYS A 93 27.79 4.36 -10.46
CA LYS A 93 28.60 3.14 -10.51
C LYS A 93 27.86 1.99 -11.20
N LYS A 94 26.57 1.80 -10.90
CA LYS A 94 25.76 0.67 -11.40
C LYS A 94 25.24 0.90 -12.82
N TYR A 95 24.75 2.10 -13.10
CA TYR A 95 24.02 2.40 -14.33
C TYR A 95 24.73 3.38 -15.27
N GLY A 96 25.74 4.12 -14.79
CA GLY A 96 26.50 5.09 -15.58
C GLY A 96 26.16 6.55 -15.26
N GLN A 97 26.86 7.45 -15.97
CA GLN A 97 26.70 8.89 -15.75
C GLN A 97 25.27 9.39 -16.06
N GLY A 98 24.79 10.28 -15.20
CA GLY A 98 23.47 10.89 -15.30
C GLY A 98 22.33 10.06 -14.70
N TYR A 99 22.59 8.87 -14.14
CA TYR A 99 21.65 8.17 -13.29
C TYR A 99 21.73 8.69 -11.85
N ILE A 100 20.62 8.68 -11.14
CA ILE A 100 20.47 9.27 -9.81
C ILE A 100 19.81 8.29 -8.84
N TRP A 101 19.65 8.68 -7.60
CA TRP A 101 19.06 7.88 -6.54
C TRP A 101 17.67 7.31 -6.90
N LYS A 102 16.85 8.04 -7.67
CA LYS A 102 15.54 7.56 -8.16
C LYS A 102 15.68 6.28 -8.98
N ASP A 103 16.72 6.20 -9.77
CA ASP A 103 17.01 5.01 -10.58
C ASP A 103 17.45 3.81 -9.72
N VAL A 104 18.08 4.07 -8.56
CA VAL A 104 18.44 3.00 -7.63
C VAL A 104 17.19 2.39 -7.02
N ILE A 105 16.25 3.22 -6.59
CA ILE A 105 14.95 2.75 -6.05
C ILE A 105 14.16 2.01 -7.13
N ALA A 106 14.03 2.60 -8.31
CA ALA A 106 13.35 1.97 -9.44
C ALA A 106 13.97 0.61 -9.84
N GLY A 107 15.29 0.54 -9.84
CA GLY A 107 16.00 -0.71 -10.12
C GLY A 107 15.78 -1.77 -9.05
N TYR A 108 15.73 -1.39 -7.78
CA TYR A 108 15.42 -2.29 -6.68
C TYR A 108 13.99 -2.84 -6.80
N ILE A 109 13.02 -1.98 -7.01
CA ILE A 109 11.62 -2.38 -7.17
C ILE A 109 11.45 -3.30 -8.38
N ASN A 110 12.07 -2.98 -9.52
CA ASN A 110 12.03 -3.84 -10.71
C ASN A 110 12.65 -5.22 -10.45
N ASP A 111 13.80 -5.28 -9.77
CA ASP A 111 14.47 -6.54 -9.43
C ASP A 111 13.59 -7.45 -8.55
N LEU A 112 12.84 -6.88 -7.61
CA LEU A 112 11.89 -7.63 -6.79
C LEU A 112 10.61 -7.99 -7.56
N ALA A 113 10.10 -7.07 -8.36
CA ALA A 113 8.94 -7.31 -9.20
C ALA A 113 9.21 -8.45 -10.22
N GLU A 114 10.37 -8.45 -10.86
CA GLU A 114 10.79 -9.54 -11.75
C GLU A 114 10.91 -10.88 -11.00
N TYR A 115 11.46 -10.84 -9.78
CA TYR A 115 11.57 -12.03 -8.95
C TYR A 115 10.20 -12.65 -8.65
N VAL A 116 9.25 -11.84 -8.21
CA VAL A 116 7.87 -12.24 -7.91
C VAL A 116 7.14 -12.69 -9.19
N HIS A 117 7.31 -11.96 -10.29
CA HIS A 117 6.69 -12.28 -11.56
C HIS A 117 7.15 -13.64 -12.11
N ASN A 118 8.45 -13.95 -12.00
CA ASN A 118 9.02 -15.24 -12.41
C ASN A 118 8.53 -16.42 -11.55
N ARG A 119 7.96 -16.17 -10.38
CA ARG A 119 7.28 -17.16 -9.54
C ARG A 119 5.78 -17.31 -9.88
N GLY A 120 5.29 -16.57 -10.87
CA GLY A 120 3.91 -16.68 -11.39
C GLY A 120 2.91 -15.71 -10.74
N PHE A 121 3.37 -14.76 -9.92
CA PHE A 121 2.52 -13.74 -9.32
C PHE A 121 2.55 -12.43 -10.10
N THR A 122 1.49 -11.65 -10.02
CA THR A 122 1.49 -10.25 -10.44
C THR A 122 2.06 -9.40 -9.32
N PRO A 123 3.23 -8.76 -9.48
CA PRO A 123 3.76 -7.86 -8.46
C PRO A 123 2.93 -6.59 -8.38
N ARG A 124 2.67 -6.11 -7.15
CA ARG A 124 2.00 -4.83 -6.91
C ARG A 124 2.87 -3.95 -6.02
N ILE A 125 2.75 -2.64 -6.18
CA ILE A 125 3.48 -1.64 -5.41
C ILE A 125 2.58 -0.47 -5.01
N TRP A 126 2.95 0.23 -3.94
CA TRP A 126 2.41 1.56 -3.64
C TRP A 126 2.95 2.62 -4.62
N ASN A 127 2.17 3.66 -4.87
CA ASN A 127 2.50 4.65 -5.91
C ASN A 127 3.58 5.66 -5.53
N ASP A 128 3.85 5.89 -4.25
CA ASP A 128 4.64 7.04 -3.79
C ASP A 128 6.16 6.86 -3.84
N GLY A 129 6.65 5.62 -3.98
CA GLY A 129 8.09 5.32 -4.03
C GLY A 129 8.75 5.46 -5.40
N VAL A 130 7.99 5.56 -6.48
CA VAL A 130 8.52 5.61 -7.84
C VAL A 130 8.06 6.85 -8.60
N TYR A 131 8.79 7.26 -9.64
CA TYR A 131 8.56 8.48 -10.42
C TYR A 131 8.48 9.75 -9.56
N TYR A 132 9.06 9.73 -8.38
CA TYR A 132 9.03 10.80 -7.40
C TYR A 132 9.65 12.09 -7.95
N GLY A 133 8.91 13.21 -7.88
CA GLY A 133 9.37 14.51 -8.32
C GLY A 133 9.79 14.57 -9.78
N GLU A 134 9.12 13.84 -10.68
CA GLU A 134 9.51 13.73 -12.08
C GLU A 134 9.53 15.09 -12.79
N ASN A 135 8.66 16.00 -12.36
CA ASN A 135 8.59 17.38 -12.86
C ASN A 135 9.42 18.36 -12.02
N SER A 136 10.22 17.89 -11.07
CA SER A 136 11.01 18.73 -10.18
C SER A 136 12.44 18.94 -10.69
N TYR A 137 13.17 19.79 -9.99
CA TYR A 137 14.54 20.22 -10.27
C TYR A 137 15.59 19.10 -10.35
N GLU A 138 15.30 17.88 -9.87
CA GLU A 138 16.29 16.78 -9.82
C GLU A 138 16.29 15.91 -11.07
N GLY A 139 15.40 16.19 -12.00
CA GLY A 139 15.22 15.39 -13.21
C GLY A 139 14.42 14.10 -12.97
N ALA A 140 14.01 13.51 -14.07
CA ALA A 140 13.19 12.33 -14.10
C ALA A 140 13.99 11.06 -13.81
N GLN A 141 13.32 10.07 -13.24
CA GLN A 141 13.76 8.68 -13.23
C GLN A 141 13.96 8.18 -14.66
N LYS A 142 15.10 7.56 -14.95
CA LYS A 142 15.43 7.03 -16.29
C LYS A 142 15.10 5.55 -16.44
N ILE A 143 15.24 4.78 -15.36
CA ILE A 143 14.86 3.36 -15.35
C ILE A 143 13.33 3.27 -15.44
N LYS A 144 12.85 2.66 -16.53
CA LYS A 144 11.43 2.39 -16.72
C LYS A 144 11.02 1.27 -15.76
N MET A 145 9.90 1.44 -15.04
CA MET A 145 9.28 0.35 -14.32
C MET A 145 8.69 -0.67 -15.30
N HIS A 146 8.68 -1.94 -14.90
CA HIS A 146 8.02 -2.97 -15.69
C HIS A 146 6.52 -2.67 -15.79
N ASP A 147 5.96 -2.84 -16.97
CA ASP A 147 4.56 -2.52 -17.28
C ASP A 147 3.56 -3.51 -16.65
N TYR A 148 4.01 -4.71 -16.33
CA TYR A 148 3.20 -5.70 -15.60
C TYR A 148 3.06 -5.43 -14.09
N ILE A 149 3.71 -4.40 -13.54
CA ILE A 149 3.57 -4.02 -12.13
C ILE A 149 2.23 -3.33 -11.91
N GLY A 150 1.40 -3.90 -11.04
CA GLY A 150 0.18 -3.27 -10.57
C GLY A 150 0.48 -2.13 -9.59
N ILE A 151 -0.24 -1.03 -9.73
CA ILE A 151 -0.06 0.17 -8.89
C ILE A 151 -1.22 0.30 -7.92
N ASP A 152 -0.93 0.24 -6.63
CA ASP A 152 -1.87 0.58 -5.57
C ASP A 152 -1.75 2.06 -5.27
N PHE A 153 -2.67 2.85 -5.84
CA PHE A 153 -2.64 4.30 -5.75
C PHE A 153 -3.37 4.77 -4.49
N TRP A 154 -2.60 5.09 -3.44
CA TRP A 154 -3.16 5.50 -2.16
C TRP A 154 -3.05 7.00 -1.92
N SER A 155 -2.01 7.64 -2.41
CA SER A 155 -1.61 8.96 -1.97
C SER A 155 -1.06 9.84 -3.10
N GLN A 156 -1.63 11.03 -3.20
CA GLN A 156 -0.95 12.24 -3.69
C GLN A 156 -1.38 13.39 -2.81
N MET A 157 -0.78 13.46 -1.62
CA MET A 157 -1.15 14.45 -0.62
C MET A 157 -0.70 15.86 -1.03
N SER A 158 -1.51 16.86 -0.74
CA SER A 158 -1.22 18.25 -1.09
C SER A 158 0.05 18.79 -0.45
N TRP A 159 0.48 18.23 0.67
CA TRP A 159 1.72 18.58 1.37
C TRP A 159 2.98 18.00 0.70
N ASN A 160 2.84 17.03 -0.21
CA ASN A 160 3.96 16.44 -0.94
C ASN A 160 3.65 16.35 -2.44
N SER A 161 3.83 17.47 -3.14
CA SER A 161 3.62 17.57 -4.59
C SER A 161 4.64 16.76 -5.42
N SER A 162 5.66 16.19 -4.80
CA SER A 162 6.67 15.36 -5.47
C SER A 162 6.22 13.91 -5.66
N ILE A 163 5.19 13.44 -4.96
CA ILE A 163 4.57 12.14 -5.26
C ILE A 163 3.97 12.19 -6.66
N ALA A 164 4.24 11.17 -7.45
CA ALA A 164 3.74 11.08 -8.83
C ALA A 164 2.22 11.05 -8.88
N ASN A 165 1.63 11.82 -9.79
CA ASN A 165 0.18 11.83 -9.99
C ASN A 165 -0.26 10.64 -10.85
N LEU A 166 -1.57 10.37 -10.86
CA LEU A 166 -2.17 9.29 -11.64
C LEU A 166 -1.78 9.35 -13.13
N GLN A 167 -1.80 10.55 -13.72
CA GLN A 167 -1.48 10.73 -15.13
C GLN A 167 -0.03 10.33 -15.47
N THR A 168 0.90 10.46 -14.51
CA THR A 168 2.27 9.99 -14.69
C THR A 168 2.30 8.47 -14.93
N PHE A 169 1.60 7.69 -14.12
CA PHE A 169 1.55 6.24 -14.27
C PHE A 169 0.89 5.83 -15.60
N ILE A 170 -0.21 6.47 -15.97
CA ILE A 170 -0.89 6.23 -17.25
C ILE A 170 0.05 6.54 -18.42
N ASN A 171 0.73 7.68 -18.40
CA ASN A 171 1.67 8.08 -19.45
C ASN A 171 2.91 7.16 -19.54
N LYS A 172 3.28 6.51 -18.45
CA LYS A 172 4.37 5.52 -18.41
C LYS A 172 3.94 4.12 -18.86
N GLY A 173 2.65 3.92 -19.12
CA GLY A 173 2.10 2.69 -19.67
C GLY A 173 1.62 1.68 -18.63
N HIS A 174 1.41 2.09 -17.37
CA HIS A 174 0.77 1.24 -16.38
C HIS A 174 -0.74 1.15 -16.67
N ASP A 175 -1.23 -0.04 -16.91
CA ASP A 175 -2.63 -0.36 -17.25
C ASP A 175 -3.37 -1.11 -16.13
N THR A 176 -2.72 -1.30 -15.00
CA THR A 176 -3.24 -2.02 -13.85
C THR A 176 -3.09 -1.15 -12.61
N ILE A 177 -4.14 -0.39 -12.29
CA ILE A 177 -4.14 0.56 -11.17
C ILE A 177 -5.33 0.29 -10.27
N TYR A 178 -5.06 0.15 -8.97
CA TYR A 178 -6.06 -0.01 -7.92
C TYR A 178 -6.23 1.29 -7.15
N ASN A 179 -7.47 1.65 -6.87
CA ASN A 179 -7.78 2.87 -6.15
C ASN A 179 -7.88 2.60 -4.64
N ILE A 180 -6.88 3.05 -3.89
CA ILE A 180 -6.78 2.93 -2.43
C ILE A 180 -6.89 4.31 -1.78
N ASN A 181 -7.72 5.17 -2.27
CA ASN A 181 -7.82 6.57 -1.91
C ASN A 181 -7.82 6.80 -0.38
N ALA A 182 -6.69 7.26 0.15
CA ALA A 182 -6.49 7.46 1.58
C ALA A 182 -7.50 8.44 2.22
N SER A 183 -8.12 9.32 1.44
CA SER A 183 -9.17 10.23 1.94
C SER A 183 -10.51 9.55 2.22
N PHE A 184 -10.69 8.29 1.78
CA PHE A 184 -11.93 7.53 1.92
C PHE A 184 -11.75 6.17 2.57
N PHE A 185 -10.60 5.50 2.37
CA PHE A 185 -10.43 4.07 2.65
C PHE A 185 -9.35 3.73 3.66
N TYR A 186 -8.80 4.70 4.38
CA TYR A 186 -7.84 4.43 5.44
C TYR A 186 -8.53 4.39 6.80
N TYR A 187 -8.50 3.22 7.40
CA TYR A 187 -8.83 2.99 8.80
C TYR A 187 -7.53 2.81 9.57
N VAL A 188 -7.17 3.79 10.40
CA VAL A 188 -5.86 3.84 11.06
C VAL A 188 -6.02 3.87 12.58
N LEU A 189 -5.48 2.86 13.27
CA LEU A 189 -5.44 2.78 14.72
C LEU A 189 -4.17 3.45 15.25
N ARG A 190 -4.30 4.62 15.89
CA ARG A 190 -3.19 5.43 16.43
C ARG A 190 -3.42 5.81 17.88
N ASN A 191 -2.42 6.46 18.49
CA ASN A 191 -2.53 6.98 19.87
C ASN A 191 -3.26 8.33 19.97
N SER A 192 -3.69 8.94 18.88
CA SER A 192 -4.52 10.13 18.85
C SER A 192 -5.96 9.74 19.18
N LYS A 193 -6.61 10.53 20.04
CA LYS A 193 -7.93 10.18 20.58
C LYS A 193 -9.04 10.84 19.78
N PRO A 194 -9.91 10.09 19.12
CA PRO A 194 -11.18 10.60 18.64
C PRO A 194 -12.11 10.93 19.82
N THR A 195 -13.18 11.64 19.54
CA THR A 195 -14.14 12.09 20.57
C THR A 195 -14.89 10.95 21.27
N ASP A 196 -14.96 9.81 20.64
CA ASP A 196 -15.57 8.58 21.19
C ASP A 196 -14.58 7.69 21.95
N GLY A 197 -13.32 8.10 22.07
CA GLY A 197 -12.29 7.37 22.80
C GLY A 197 -11.50 6.35 21.98
N ARG A 198 -11.83 6.18 20.69
CA ARG A 198 -11.10 5.34 19.75
C ARG A 198 -9.98 6.12 19.05
N GLU A 199 -9.15 5.44 18.29
CA GLU A 199 -8.16 6.07 17.42
C GLU A 199 -8.81 6.86 16.29
N GLN A 200 -8.18 7.95 15.94
CA GLN A 200 -8.54 8.67 14.72
C GLN A 200 -8.08 7.87 13.50
N HIS A 201 -8.94 7.77 12.52
CA HIS A 201 -8.69 7.15 11.23
C HIS A 201 -9.14 8.07 10.10
N SER A 202 -8.83 7.76 8.86
CA SER A 202 -9.18 8.62 7.72
C SER A 202 -10.68 8.75 7.48
N PHE A 203 -11.47 7.89 8.10
CA PHE A 203 -12.92 8.01 8.08
C PHE A 203 -13.44 9.19 8.90
N ASP A 204 -12.75 9.59 9.96
CA ASP A 204 -12.88 10.79 10.79
C ASP A 204 -14.29 11.25 11.20
N ASN A 205 -15.32 10.49 10.87
CA ASN A 205 -16.70 10.82 11.20
C ASN A 205 -17.57 9.58 11.24
N LEU A 206 -18.67 9.67 11.98
CA LEU A 206 -19.63 8.58 12.16
C LEU A 206 -20.46 8.24 10.90
N ASN A 207 -20.20 8.88 9.77
CA ASN A 207 -20.91 8.68 8.51
C ASN A 207 -19.92 8.53 7.35
N ALA A 208 -18.82 7.81 7.56
CA ALA A 208 -17.83 7.60 6.52
C ALA A 208 -18.38 6.78 5.34
N ASP A 209 -19.27 5.82 5.61
CA ASP A 209 -20.04 5.10 4.61
C ASP A 209 -20.86 6.03 3.70
N ARG A 210 -21.56 7.03 4.29
CA ARG A 210 -22.29 8.07 3.55
C ARG A 210 -21.35 8.93 2.70
N LYS A 211 -20.20 9.29 3.23
CA LYS A 211 -19.18 10.04 2.50
C LYS A 211 -18.64 9.24 1.32
N ILE A 212 -18.29 7.96 1.52
CA ILE A 212 -17.86 7.06 0.46
C ILE A 212 -18.95 6.96 -0.62
N TYR A 213 -20.17 6.70 -0.20
CA TYR A 213 -21.28 6.50 -1.14
C TYR A 213 -21.60 7.75 -1.98
N ASN A 214 -21.61 8.92 -1.36
CA ASN A 214 -22.02 10.16 -2.03
C ASN A 214 -20.89 10.84 -2.80
N GLU A 215 -19.63 10.67 -2.36
CA GLU A 215 -18.53 11.51 -2.85
C GLU A 215 -17.48 10.73 -3.61
N TRP A 216 -17.35 9.40 -3.41
CA TRP A 216 -16.34 8.61 -4.08
C TRP A 216 -16.92 7.87 -5.31
N SER A 217 -16.06 7.65 -6.30
CA SER A 217 -16.29 6.76 -7.42
C SER A 217 -14.97 6.11 -7.86
N PRO A 218 -14.99 5.01 -8.64
CA PRO A 218 -13.79 4.32 -9.08
C PRO A 218 -12.72 5.20 -9.72
N GLY A 219 -13.14 6.23 -10.46
CA GLY A 219 -12.23 7.19 -11.09
C GLY A 219 -11.72 8.32 -10.18
N LYS A 220 -12.14 8.36 -8.91
CA LYS A 220 -11.75 9.42 -7.98
C LYS A 220 -10.54 9.02 -7.15
N PHE A 221 -9.36 9.23 -7.69
CA PHE A 221 -8.08 8.99 -7.02
C PHE A 221 -7.69 10.16 -6.13
N GLN A 222 -7.04 9.86 -5.01
CA GLN A 222 -6.60 10.85 -4.04
C GLN A 222 -5.67 11.90 -4.69
N GLY A 223 -5.98 13.19 -4.49
CA GLY A 223 -5.17 14.32 -5.00
C GLY A 223 -5.21 14.54 -6.51
N ASN A 224 -6.00 13.77 -7.27
CA ASN A 224 -6.07 13.86 -8.71
C ASN A 224 -7.44 14.33 -9.20
N PRO A 225 -7.52 14.95 -10.39
CA PRO A 225 -8.79 15.11 -11.09
C PRO A 225 -9.45 13.75 -11.33
N ALA A 226 -10.78 13.69 -11.20
CA ALA A 226 -11.50 12.46 -11.47
C ALA A 226 -11.36 12.06 -12.95
N VAL A 227 -11.18 10.77 -13.18
CA VAL A 227 -11.17 10.14 -14.51
C VAL A 227 -12.47 9.35 -14.73
N ASN A 228 -12.65 8.80 -15.93
CA ASN A 228 -13.82 7.96 -16.22
C ASN A 228 -13.79 6.70 -15.33
N ASP A 229 -14.87 6.44 -14.60
CA ASP A 229 -15.01 5.27 -13.71
C ASP A 229 -14.86 3.93 -14.44
N GLY A 230 -15.22 3.88 -15.73
CA GLY A 230 -15.06 2.71 -16.59
C GLY A 230 -13.74 2.62 -17.34
N SER A 231 -12.71 3.36 -16.93
CA SER A 231 -11.39 3.28 -17.57
C SER A 231 -10.75 1.91 -17.38
N ASP A 232 -10.26 1.32 -18.46
CA ASP A 232 -9.72 -0.05 -18.48
C ASP A 232 -8.53 -0.28 -17.54
N PHE A 233 -7.79 0.78 -17.21
CA PHE A 233 -6.67 0.69 -16.28
C PHE A 233 -7.11 0.58 -14.80
N ILE A 234 -8.36 0.90 -14.46
CA ILE A 234 -8.89 0.76 -13.09
C ILE A 234 -9.30 -0.69 -12.88
N LYS A 235 -8.57 -1.41 -12.03
CA LYS A 235 -8.82 -2.84 -11.78
C LYS A 235 -9.66 -3.09 -10.52
N GLY A 236 -9.74 -2.12 -9.61
CA GLY A 236 -10.50 -2.23 -8.39
C GLY A 236 -10.17 -1.15 -7.38
N ALA A 237 -10.71 -1.35 -6.18
CA ALA A 237 -10.44 -0.49 -5.03
C ALA A 237 -10.32 -1.35 -3.76
N SER A 238 -9.60 -0.84 -2.76
CA SER A 238 -9.42 -1.52 -1.47
C SER A 238 -9.51 -0.54 -0.31
N LEU A 239 -10.06 -1.02 0.81
CA LEU A 239 -9.98 -0.38 2.10
C LEU A 239 -8.75 -0.92 2.83
N ALA A 240 -7.96 -0.04 3.42
CA ALA A 240 -6.76 -0.40 4.16
C ALA A 240 -6.96 -0.19 5.67
N ILE A 241 -6.52 -1.18 6.45
CA ILE A 241 -6.54 -1.15 7.91
C ILE A 241 -5.10 -1.10 8.40
N TRP A 242 -4.73 0.00 9.08
CA TRP A 242 -3.39 0.21 9.61
C TRP A 242 -3.42 0.17 11.13
N CYS A 243 -2.89 -0.90 11.69
CA CYS A 243 -2.87 -1.12 13.13
C CYS A 243 -1.59 -0.55 13.77
N ASP A 244 -1.39 0.76 13.71
CA ASP A 244 -0.25 1.45 14.33
C ASP A 244 -0.19 1.20 15.84
N ASN A 245 -1.34 1.01 16.47
CA ASN A 245 -1.47 0.56 17.85
C ASN A 245 -2.43 -0.64 17.93
N PRO A 246 -1.94 -1.86 17.75
CA PRO A 246 -2.80 -3.06 17.67
C PRO A 246 -3.54 -3.40 18.98
N ASN A 247 -3.16 -2.77 20.09
CA ASN A 247 -3.82 -2.98 21.40
C ASN A 247 -4.95 -2.00 21.68
N LEU A 248 -5.29 -1.12 20.72
CA LEU A 248 -6.26 -0.06 20.96
C LEU A 248 -7.70 -0.58 21.05
N CYS A 249 -8.07 -1.48 20.17
CA CYS A 249 -9.37 -2.14 20.16
C CYS A 249 -9.25 -3.59 19.64
N SER A 250 -10.30 -4.37 19.85
CA SER A 250 -10.38 -5.75 19.38
C SER A 250 -10.71 -5.82 17.89
N GLU A 251 -10.47 -6.97 17.28
CA GLU A 251 -10.84 -7.26 15.88
C GLU A 251 -12.35 -7.13 15.66
N ASP A 252 -13.18 -7.51 16.65
CA ASP A 252 -14.62 -7.34 16.57
C ASP A 252 -15.02 -5.87 16.40
N VAL A 253 -14.39 -4.96 17.16
CA VAL A 253 -14.64 -3.52 17.06
C VAL A 253 -14.23 -3.02 15.68
N ILE A 254 -13.07 -3.43 15.17
CA ILE A 254 -12.61 -3.05 13.81
C ILE A 254 -13.62 -3.53 12.77
N THR A 255 -14.06 -4.79 12.89
CA THR A 255 -15.01 -5.39 11.95
C THR A 255 -16.34 -4.65 11.93
N GLU A 256 -16.86 -4.25 13.11
CA GLU A 256 -18.08 -3.45 13.21
C GLU A 256 -17.88 -2.04 12.63
N ASP A 257 -16.75 -1.42 12.89
CA ASP A 257 -16.45 -0.05 12.45
C ASP A 257 -16.35 0.09 10.92
N ILE A 258 -15.85 -0.93 10.22
CA ILE A 258 -15.64 -0.87 8.77
C ILE A 258 -16.77 -1.52 7.95
N ALA A 259 -17.75 -2.15 8.59
CA ALA A 259 -18.75 -2.97 7.89
C ALA A 259 -19.60 -2.15 6.90
N ASP A 260 -20.04 -0.97 7.29
CA ASP A 260 -20.89 -0.12 6.44
C ASP A 260 -20.06 0.58 5.36
N GLU A 261 -18.82 0.95 5.66
CA GLU A 261 -17.84 1.46 4.70
C GLU A 261 -17.53 0.45 3.60
N LEU A 262 -17.35 -0.83 3.97
CA LEU A 262 -17.13 -1.90 2.99
C LEU A 262 -18.34 -2.11 2.08
N ARG A 263 -19.57 -1.99 2.62
CA ARG A 263 -20.79 -2.05 1.82
C ARG A 263 -20.89 -0.90 0.82
N ALA A 264 -20.56 0.32 1.27
CA ALA A 264 -20.54 1.50 0.41
C ALA A 264 -19.47 1.36 -0.68
N LEU A 265 -18.25 0.94 -0.32
CA LEU A 265 -17.17 0.65 -1.26
C LEU A 265 -17.59 -0.40 -2.30
N ALA A 266 -18.13 -1.53 -1.85
CA ALA A 266 -18.58 -2.60 -2.75
C ALA A 266 -19.66 -2.10 -3.72
N SER A 267 -20.69 -1.41 -3.22
CA SER A 267 -21.75 -0.86 -4.04
C SER A 267 -21.22 0.07 -5.13
N LYS A 268 -20.30 0.96 -4.79
CA LYS A 268 -19.72 1.93 -5.72
C LYS A 268 -18.74 1.30 -6.71
N SER A 269 -18.00 0.28 -6.30
CA SER A 269 -17.02 -0.39 -7.15
C SER A 269 -17.66 -1.30 -8.20
N TRP A 270 -18.78 -1.94 -7.88
CA TRP A 270 -19.47 -2.88 -8.79
C TRP A 270 -20.54 -2.21 -9.65
N ASN A 271 -21.03 -1.05 -9.25
CA ASN A 271 -22.13 -0.36 -9.95
C ASN A 271 -21.64 0.94 -10.58
N THR A 272 -20.89 0.82 -11.66
CA THR A 272 -20.42 1.97 -12.46
C THR A 272 -21.50 2.57 -13.36
N SER A 273 -22.62 1.86 -13.57
CA SER A 273 -23.75 2.36 -14.33
C SER A 273 -24.86 2.85 -13.41
N SER A 274 -25.27 4.07 -13.60
CA SER A 274 -26.11 4.98 -12.83
C SER A 274 -27.55 4.54 -12.50
N ASN A 275 -27.90 3.26 -12.41
CA ASN A 275 -29.29 2.94 -12.66
C ASN A 275 -30.13 2.25 -11.57
N SER A 276 -29.71 2.13 -10.31
CA SER A 276 -30.64 1.46 -9.40
C SER A 276 -30.79 2.04 -8.00
N ILE A 277 -29.78 2.69 -7.45
CA ILE A 277 -29.91 3.32 -6.13
C ILE A 277 -29.29 4.70 -6.20
N THR A 278 -30.11 5.73 -6.10
CA THR A 278 -29.73 7.11 -6.39
C THR A 278 -29.36 7.91 -5.15
N ASP A 279 -29.72 7.43 -3.97
CA ASP A 279 -29.46 8.12 -2.71
C ASP A 279 -28.99 7.15 -1.61
N PHE A 280 -28.27 7.70 -0.65
CA PHE A 280 -27.70 6.94 0.45
C PHE A 280 -28.74 6.31 1.37
N ASP A 281 -29.85 7.00 1.62
CA ASP A 281 -30.87 6.50 2.56
C ASP A 281 -31.55 5.25 1.98
N SER A 282 -31.87 5.25 0.70
CA SER A 282 -32.36 4.05 -0.01
C SER A 282 -31.33 2.92 -0.02
N PHE A 283 -30.06 3.23 -0.18
CA PHE A 283 -28.97 2.24 -0.08
C PHE A 283 -28.92 1.63 1.32
N GLN A 284 -28.97 2.47 2.38
CA GLN A 284 -28.97 2.05 3.77
C GLN A 284 -30.17 1.17 4.12
N GLU A 285 -31.37 1.54 3.66
CA GLU A 285 -32.55 0.69 3.84
C GLU A 285 -32.38 -0.70 3.20
N ASN A 286 -31.78 -0.76 2.02
CA ASN A 286 -31.62 -2.02 1.31
C ASN A 286 -30.62 -2.94 2.01
N TYR A 287 -29.45 -2.46 2.43
CA TYR A 287 -28.52 -3.33 3.13
C TYR A 287 -29.01 -3.72 4.53
N THR A 288 -29.78 -2.86 5.20
CA THR A 288 -30.43 -3.21 6.47
C THR A 288 -31.44 -4.34 6.30
N LYS A 289 -32.21 -4.33 5.19
CA LYS A 289 -33.16 -5.42 4.86
C LYS A 289 -32.44 -6.71 4.48
N LEU A 290 -31.33 -6.64 3.79
CA LEU A 290 -30.52 -7.82 3.44
C LEU A 290 -29.88 -8.46 4.66
N GLY A 291 -29.55 -7.66 5.67
CA GLY A 291 -28.89 -8.14 6.88
C GLY A 291 -27.42 -8.55 6.64
N ASN A 292 -26.89 -9.32 7.55
CA ASN A 292 -25.53 -9.86 7.48
C ASN A 292 -25.56 -11.31 6.97
N VAL A 293 -24.44 -11.76 6.44
CA VAL A 293 -24.24 -13.19 6.17
C VAL A 293 -24.30 -13.93 7.51
N ALA A 294 -24.92 -15.11 7.51
CA ALA A 294 -25.04 -15.93 8.72
C ALA A 294 -23.65 -16.15 9.37
N GLY A 295 -23.53 -15.86 10.65
CA GLY A 295 -22.27 -15.87 11.39
C GLY A 295 -21.54 -14.52 11.47
N PHE A 296 -22.00 -13.50 10.74
CA PHE A 296 -21.50 -12.12 10.82
C PHE A 296 -22.59 -11.17 11.35
N GLU A 297 -23.32 -11.61 12.35
CA GLU A 297 -24.29 -10.77 13.02
C GLU A 297 -23.56 -9.78 13.94
N LYS A 298 -24.01 -8.54 13.97
CA LYS A 298 -23.43 -7.51 14.85
C LYS A 298 -23.42 -7.98 16.29
N GLY A 299 -22.22 -8.06 16.90
CA GLY A 299 -22.04 -8.62 18.25
C GLY A 299 -21.96 -10.17 18.29
N SER A 300 -21.97 -10.87 17.15
CA SER A 300 -21.55 -12.26 17.11
C SER A 300 -20.04 -12.34 17.18
N THR A 301 -19.51 -13.13 18.12
CA THR A 301 -18.12 -13.59 18.03
C THR A 301 -17.97 -14.26 16.65
N LEU A 302 -16.94 -13.84 15.89
CA LEU A 302 -16.57 -14.55 14.66
C LEU A 302 -16.57 -16.05 14.97
N PRO A 303 -17.14 -16.91 14.09
CA PRO A 303 -17.06 -18.34 14.29
C PRO A 303 -15.59 -18.67 14.54
N ASP A 304 -15.34 -19.47 15.56
CA ASP A 304 -13.99 -19.97 15.85
C ASP A 304 -13.48 -20.63 14.56
N VAL A 305 -12.76 -19.84 13.77
CA VAL A 305 -12.16 -20.27 12.50
C VAL A 305 -10.93 -21.09 12.86
N GLY A 306 -11.20 -22.20 13.56
CA GLY A 306 -10.29 -23.22 14.03
C GLY A 306 -8.84 -22.76 14.16
N GLU A 307 -8.17 -23.13 15.19
CA GLU A 307 -6.81 -22.72 15.57
C GLU A 307 -5.96 -22.23 14.37
N PHE A 308 -6.05 -20.93 14.08
CA PHE A 308 -5.05 -20.31 13.23
C PHE A 308 -3.68 -20.55 13.89
N LEU A 309 -2.70 -20.95 13.09
CA LEU A 309 -1.31 -21.15 13.48
C LEU A 309 -0.90 -20.08 14.50
N THR A 310 -0.73 -20.48 15.74
CA THR A 310 -0.20 -19.58 16.77
C THR A 310 1.25 -19.26 16.42
N ALA A 311 1.79 -18.15 16.92
CA ALA A 311 3.21 -17.82 16.74
C ALA A 311 4.15 -19.00 17.16
N GLY A 312 3.67 -19.94 17.97
CA GLY A 312 4.36 -21.18 18.35
C GLY A 312 4.34 -22.25 17.25
N ASP A 313 3.43 -22.17 16.30
CA ASP A 313 3.32 -23.15 15.20
C ASP A 313 4.20 -22.75 14.02
N LEU A 314 4.44 -21.46 13.82
CA LEU A 314 5.40 -20.94 12.84
C LEU A 314 6.85 -21.37 13.13
N GLY A 315 7.18 -21.69 14.38
CA GLY A 315 8.49 -22.23 14.78
C GLY A 315 8.68 -23.73 14.54
N LYS A 316 7.67 -24.43 14.01
CA LYS A 316 7.73 -25.87 13.72
C LYS A 316 7.85 -26.20 12.23
N ILE A 317 7.80 -25.18 11.38
CA ILE A 317 8.03 -25.30 9.95
C ILE A 317 9.52 -25.08 9.73
N THR A 318 10.33 -26.11 9.96
CA THR A 318 11.77 -26.17 9.58
C THR A 318 11.95 -27.16 8.46
#